data_d714ebc5d80cde6ed4c67e2df7970a45
#
_entry.id   d714ebc5d80cde6ed4c67e2df7970a45
#
_cell.length_a   1.000
_cell.length_b   1.000
_cell.length_c   1.000
_cell.angle_alpha   90.00
_cell.angle_beta   90.00
_cell.angle_gamma   90.00
#
_symmetry.space_group_name_H-M   'P 1'
#
loop_
_entity.id
_entity.type
_entity.pdbx_description
1 polymer ?
#
loop_
_entity_poly.entity_id
_entity_poly.type
_entity_poly.pdbx_seq_one_letter_code
_entity_poly.pdbx_strand_id
1 'polypeptide(L)'
;MISGSSERHIIDLSQGDYEGLDQYNAAKPFCKKAYRVDRAEDMGLAVARAIRTAVSGRPGGVYLDIPADTIVQEDTADQSNFGVYKLVDPAPKQVPNDEAISRAVDLIKNAQKPLIILGKGAAYDQTEKQVQQLVAETNIPFLPMSMAKGLIPDDSPHSAAAARSLSLRNADVVIVIGARLNWMLSYGDAPQFNPHAKFV
;
A
#
# COMPACT_ATOMS: atom_id res chain seq x y z
N MET A 1 -1.71 10.41 -10.15
CA MET A 1 -1.42 11.79 -10.62
C MET A 1 -1.22 11.71 -12.12
N ILE A 2 -1.88 12.58 -12.86
CA ILE A 2 -1.71 12.74 -14.32
C ILE A 2 -1.17 14.16 -14.52
N SER A 3 -0.16 14.31 -15.36
CA SER A 3 0.48 15.60 -15.64
C SER A 3 0.88 15.69 -17.11
N GLY A 4 0.76 16.88 -17.69
CA GLY A 4 1.39 17.19 -18.96
C GLY A 4 2.88 17.46 -18.81
N SER A 5 3.60 17.33 -19.89
CA SER A 5 5.00 17.74 -20.05
C SER A 5 5.20 18.38 -21.41
N SER A 6 6.32 19.07 -21.61
CA SER A 6 6.72 19.60 -22.92
C SER A 6 6.83 18.49 -23.95
N GLU A 7 6.85 18.90 -25.22
CA GLU A 7 7.01 17.98 -26.34
C GLU A 7 8.31 17.17 -26.19
N ARG A 8 8.26 15.92 -26.63
CA ARG A 8 9.39 14.98 -26.48
C ARG A 8 10.68 15.50 -27.09
N HIS A 9 10.60 16.07 -28.29
CA HIS A 9 11.80 16.55 -28.99
C HIS A 9 12.46 17.74 -28.26
N ILE A 10 11.69 18.55 -27.50
CA ILE A 10 12.23 19.65 -26.70
C ILE A 10 12.96 19.11 -25.47
N ILE A 11 12.34 18.17 -24.76
CA ILE A 11 12.91 17.56 -23.54
C ILE A 11 14.15 16.73 -23.89
N ASP A 12 14.05 15.85 -24.89
CA ASP A 12 15.10 14.90 -25.23
C ASP A 12 16.36 15.61 -25.77
N LEU A 13 16.20 16.78 -26.40
CA LEU A 13 17.32 17.60 -26.91
C LEU A 13 17.73 18.73 -25.95
N SER A 14 17.09 18.86 -24.79
CA SER A 14 17.37 19.90 -23.78
C SER A 14 17.35 21.32 -24.36
N GLN A 15 16.33 21.63 -25.15
CA GLN A 15 16.21 22.92 -25.83
C GLN A 15 15.85 24.08 -24.91
N GLY A 16 15.51 23.82 -23.63
CA GLY A 16 15.33 24.88 -22.64
C GLY A 16 13.94 25.50 -22.60
N ASP A 17 12.92 24.71 -22.76
CA ASP A 17 11.55 25.15 -22.52
C ASP A 17 11.28 25.39 -21.01
N TYR A 18 10.28 26.25 -20.71
CA TYR A 18 9.91 26.54 -19.32
C TYR A 18 9.37 25.30 -18.58
N GLU A 19 8.81 24.34 -19.30
CA GLU A 19 8.39 23.01 -18.79
C GLU A 19 9.44 21.91 -19.06
N GLY A 20 10.64 22.26 -19.43
CA GLY A 20 11.72 21.34 -19.82
C GLY A 20 12.30 20.48 -18.70
N LEU A 21 11.53 20.23 -17.65
CA LEU A 21 11.87 19.30 -16.58
C LEU A 21 11.56 17.87 -16.99
N ASP A 22 12.50 16.95 -16.81
CA ASP A 22 12.23 15.51 -16.95
C ASP A 22 11.37 15.01 -15.78
N GLN A 23 10.10 15.35 -15.79
CA GLN A 23 9.12 15.04 -14.75
C GLN A 23 8.94 13.52 -14.59
N TYR A 24 9.02 12.78 -15.68
CA TYR A 24 8.89 11.32 -15.66
C TYR A 24 9.97 10.67 -14.80
N ASN A 25 11.23 11.03 -15.00
CA ASN A 25 12.34 10.50 -14.21
C ASN A 25 12.33 11.10 -12.78
N ALA A 26 11.96 12.37 -12.64
CA ALA A 26 11.81 13.01 -11.34
C ALA A 26 10.74 12.35 -10.46
N ALA A 27 9.63 11.88 -11.05
CA ALA A 27 8.55 11.23 -10.29
C ALA A 27 8.87 9.79 -9.85
N LYS A 28 9.75 9.08 -10.56
CA LYS A 28 10.05 7.66 -10.30
C LYS A 28 10.38 7.31 -8.85
N PRO A 29 11.26 8.04 -8.14
CA PRO A 29 11.62 7.70 -6.76
C PRO A 29 10.49 7.98 -5.74
N PHE A 30 9.48 8.78 -6.10
CA PHE A 30 8.43 9.22 -5.18
C PHE A 30 7.09 8.49 -5.37
N CYS A 31 6.96 7.69 -6.40
CA CYS A 31 5.73 6.97 -6.70
C CYS A 31 5.94 5.47 -6.82
N LYS A 32 4.85 4.71 -6.75
CA LYS A 32 4.87 3.25 -6.93
C LYS A 32 5.34 2.87 -8.33
N LYS A 33 4.91 3.64 -9.34
CA LYS A 33 5.32 3.51 -10.73
C LYS A 33 5.07 4.82 -11.47
N ALA A 34 5.95 5.15 -12.41
CA ALA A 34 5.74 6.19 -13.40
C ALA A 34 5.57 5.56 -14.78
N TYR A 35 4.65 6.10 -15.56
CA TYR A 35 4.44 5.73 -16.96
C TYR A 35 4.46 7.01 -17.79
N ARG A 36 4.86 6.89 -19.06
CA ARG A 36 4.74 7.94 -20.06
C ARG A 36 3.89 7.43 -21.21
N VAL A 37 3.07 8.30 -21.78
CA VAL A 37 2.23 8.02 -22.93
C VAL A 37 2.84 8.70 -24.14
N ASP A 38 3.42 7.94 -25.03
CA ASP A 38 4.12 8.48 -26.21
C ASP A 38 3.22 8.54 -27.45
N ARG A 39 2.01 7.96 -27.40
CA ARG A 39 1.05 7.90 -28.52
C ARG A 39 -0.37 8.09 -28.00
N ALA A 40 -1.17 8.89 -28.69
CA ALA A 40 -2.56 9.17 -28.29
C ALA A 40 -3.42 7.88 -28.22
N GLU A 41 -3.23 6.94 -29.13
CA GLU A 41 -3.95 5.66 -29.18
C GLU A 41 -3.71 4.78 -27.96
N ASP A 42 -2.60 4.97 -27.23
CA ASP A 42 -2.26 4.21 -26.01
C ASP A 42 -2.86 4.83 -24.74
N MET A 43 -3.54 5.98 -24.83
CA MET A 43 -4.03 6.73 -23.67
C MET A 43 -4.94 5.89 -22.78
N GLY A 44 -5.93 5.22 -23.36
CA GLY A 44 -6.87 4.39 -22.59
C GLY A 44 -6.17 3.25 -21.86
N LEU A 45 -5.25 2.56 -22.54
CA LEU A 45 -4.46 1.48 -21.95
C LEU A 45 -3.54 2.01 -20.83
N ALA A 46 -2.91 3.16 -21.04
CA ALA A 46 -2.01 3.75 -20.05
C ALA A 46 -2.76 4.14 -18.76
N VAL A 47 -3.95 4.74 -18.88
CA VAL A 47 -4.81 5.07 -17.74
C VAL A 47 -5.25 3.80 -17.01
N ALA A 48 -5.75 2.79 -17.73
CA ALA A 48 -6.17 1.52 -17.16
C ALA A 48 -5.00 0.82 -16.43
N ARG A 49 -3.80 0.79 -17.03
CA ARG A 49 -2.58 0.27 -16.42
C ARG A 49 -2.19 1.04 -15.16
N ALA A 50 -2.28 2.36 -15.20
CA ALA A 50 -1.97 3.21 -14.05
C ALA A 50 -2.91 2.94 -12.87
N ILE A 51 -4.22 2.85 -13.13
CA ILE A 51 -5.23 2.50 -12.11
C ILE A 51 -4.98 1.10 -11.55
N ARG A 52 -4.83 0.08 -12.42
CA ARG A 52 -4.53 -1.29 -11.98
C ARG A 52 -3.27 -1.35 -11.11
N THR A 53 -2.22 -0.66 -11.51
CA THR A 53 -0.97 -0.60 -10.74
C THR A 53 -1.18 0.08 -9.38
N ALA A 54 -1.94 1.17 -9.34
CA ALA A 54 -2.19 1.91 -8.10
C ALA A 54 -2.89 1.04 -7.04
N VAL A 55 -3.86 0.22 -7.43
CA VAL A 55 -4.71 -0.56 -6.52
C VAL A 55 -4.24 -2.00 -6.30
N SER A 56 -3.30 -2.51 -7.10
CA SER A 56 -2.83 -3.91 -7.00
C SER A 56 -1.75 -4.07 -5.94
N GLY A 57 -1.70 -5.23 -5.28
CA GLY A 57 -0.75 -5.53 -4.21
C GLY A 57 -0.80 -4.45 -3.13
N ARG A 58 0.37 -3.91 -2.73
CA ARG A 58 0.38 -2.75 -1.84
C ARG A 58 -0.06 -1.50 -2.61
N PRO A 59 -1.22 -0.88 -2.30
CA PRO A 59 -1.69 0.33 -2.96
C PRO A 59 -0.71 1.49 -2.83
N GLY A 60 -0.60 2.30 -3.89
CA GLY A 60 0.32 3.44 -3.90
C GLY A 60 0.09 4.38 -5.07
N GLY A 61 0.58 5.62 -4.96
CA GLY A 61 0.47 6.62 -6.00
C GLY A 61 1.20 6.20 -7.28
N VAL A 62 0.58 6.47 -8.42
CA VAL A 62 1.16 6.26 -9.75
C VAL A 62 1.18 7.59 -10.48
N TYR A 63 2.24 7.84 -11.22
CA TYR A 63 2.42 9.03 -12.03
C TYR A 63 2.23 8.67 -13.51
N LEU A 64 1.46 9.47 -14.23
CA LEU A 64 1.25 9.36 -15.66
C LEU A 64 1.68 10.66 -16.32
N ASP A 65 2.70 10.60 -17.15
CA ASP A 65 3.26 11.69 -17.92
C ASP A 65 2.68 11.67 -19.34
N ILE A 66 2.12 12.79 -19.78
CA ILE A 66 1.53 12.91 -21.10
C ILE A 66 2.18 14.11 -21.80
N PRO A 67 3.13 13.89 -22.71
CA PRO A 67 3.76 14.98 -23.47
C PRO A 67 2.77 15.76 -24.31
N ALA A 68 3.05 17.05 -24.50
CA ALA A 68 2.14 17.95 -25.22
C ALA A 68 1.90 17.49 -26.67
N ASP A 69 2.94 16.97 -27.36
CA ASP A 69 2.80 16.39 -28.69
C ASP A 69 1.86 15.17 -28.73
N THR A 70 1.75 14.42 -27.63
CA THR A 70 0.77 13.33 -27.51
C THR A 70 -0.65 13.86 -27.29
N ILE A 71 -0.80 14.95 -26.52
CA ILE A 71 -2.12 15.55 -26.24
C ILE A 71 -2.75 16.14 -27.50
N VAL A 72 -1.94 16.76 -28.37
CA VAL A 72 -2.42 17.43 -29.59
C VAL A 72 -2.50 16.51 -30.80
N GLN A 73 -2.11 15.23 -30.69
CA GLN A 73 -2.27 14.27 -31.77
C GLN A 73 -3.76 14.12 -32.12
N GLU A 74 -4.08 14.41 -33.37
CA GLU A 74 -5.36 14.04 -33.91
C GLU A 74 -5.39 12.53 -34.12
N ASP A 75 -6.26 11.85 -33.41
CA ASP A 75 -6.50 10.43 -33.68
C ASP A 75 -7.39 10.30 -34.89
N THR A 76 -6.86 9.77 -35.97
CA THR A 76 -7.59 9.43 -37.20
C THR A 76 -8.29 8.08 -37.10
N ALA A 77 -8.12 7.37 -35.99
CA ALA A 77 -8.80 6.11 -35.75
C ALA A 77 -10.27 6.35 -35.37
N ASP A 78 -11.12 5.43 -35.78
CA ASP A 78 -12.54 5.37 -35.37
C ASP A 78 -12.62 5.51 -33.84
N GLN A 79 -13.36 6.56 -33.37
CA GLN A 79 -13.53 6.85 -31.94
C GLN A 79 -14.03 5.66 -31.11
N SER A 80 -14.56 4.61 -31.76
CA SER A 80 -14.93 3.35 -31.15
C SER A 80 -13.72 2.56 -30.56
N ASN A 81 -12.49 2.88 -30.98
CA ASN A 81 -11.27 2.15 -30.64
C ASN A 81 -10.39 2.84 -29.56
N PHE A 82 -10.83 3.92 -28.94
CA PHE A 82 -10.08 4.62 -27.89
C PHE A 82 -9.82 3.79 -26.63
N GLY A 83 -9.97 2.49 -26.66
CA GLY A 83 -9.59 1.61 -25.56
C GLY A 83 -10.15 2.07 -24.20
N VAL A 84 -11.38 2.60 -24.17
CA VAL A 84 -12.03 3.02 -22.93
C VAL A 84 -12.40 1.77 -22.12
N TYR A 85 -11.58 1.46 -21.13
CA TYR A 85 -11.83 0.36 -20.22
C TYR A 85 -12.84 0.81 -19.15
N LYS A 86 -14.04 0.25 -19.17
CA LYS A 86 -15.10 0.55 -18.19
C LYS A 86 -14.83 -0.06 -16.81
N LEU A 87 -14.03 -1.12 -16.78
CA LEU A 87 -13.67 -1.83 -15.57
C LEU A 87 -12.16 -2.15 -15.58
N VAL A 88 -11.50 -1.84 -14.49
CA VAL A 88 -10.08 -2.17 -14.27
C VAL A 88 -9.95 -2.95 -12.97
N ASP A 89 -9.88 -4.26 -13.08
CA ASP A 89 -9.66 -5.12 -11.92
C ASP A 89 -8.23 -5.00 -11.37
N PRO A 90 -8.07 -5.04 -10.04
CA PRO A 90 -6.75 -5.18 -9.44
C PRO A 90 -6.13 -6.55 -9.80
N ALA A 91 -4.83 -6.68 -9.57
CA ALA A 91 -4.20 -8.00 -9.66
C ALA A 91 -4.78 -8.95 -8.60
N PRO A 92 -4.84 -10.27 -8.88
CA PRO A 92 -5.30 -11.25 -7.91
C PRO A 92 -4.57 -11.14 -6.57
N LYS A 93 -5.31 -11.28 -5.47
CA LYS A 93 -4.73 -11.30 -4.13
C LYS A 93 -3.97 -12.61 -3.91
N GLN A 94 -2.81 -12.51 -3.26
CA GLN A 94 -2.07 -13.69 -2.82
C GLN A 94 -2.72 -14.25 -1.56
N VAL A 95 -2.82 -15.57 -1.48
CA VAL A 95 -3.31 -16.29 -0.31
C VAL A 95 -2.15 -17.07 0.29
N PRO A 96 -1.94 -17.03 1.62
CA PRO A 96 -0.92 -17.85 2.27
C PRO A 96 -1.28 -19.33 2.14
N ASN A 97 -0.28 -20.21 2.14
CA ASN A 97 -0.53 -21.65 2.16
C ASN A 97 -0.98 -22.13 3.56
N ASP A 98 -1.63 -23.28 3.60
CA ASP A 98 -2.21 -23.83 4.85
C ASP A 98 -1.14 -24.14 5.91
N GLU A 99 0.06 -24.54 5.49
CA GLU A 99 1.16 -24.79 6.41
C GLU A 99 1.64 -23.50 7.11
N ALA A 100 1.71 -22.39 6.38
CA ALA A 100 2.08 -21.10 6.98
C ALA A 100 1.02 -20.62 7.97
N ILE A 101 -0.27 -20.83 7.64
CA ILE A 101 -1.39 -20.51 8.54
C ILE A 101 -1.29 -21.37 9.80
N SER A 102 -1.09 -22.68 9.67
CA SER A 102 -0.98 -23.61 10.81
C SER A 102 0.16 -23.23 11.75
N ARG A 103 1.35 -22.91 11.22
CA ARG A 103 2.48 -22.44 12.02
C ARG A 103 2.17 -21.14 12.77
N ALA A 104 1.48 -20.20 12.12
CA ALA A 104 1.08 -18.96 12.75
C ALA A 104 0.09 -19.19 13.91
N VAL A 105 -0.92 -20.03 13.68
CA VAL A 105 -1.92 -20.40 14.69
C VAL A 105 -1.27 -21.10 15.88
N ASP A 106 -0.32 -22.00 15.64
CA ASP A 106 0.39 -22.71 16.71
C ASP A 106 1.24 -21.75 17.56
N LEU A 107 1.91 -20.77 16.93
CA LEU A 107 2.64 -19.75 17.67
C LEU A 107 1.70 -18.91 18.55
N ILE A 108 0.57 -18.50 18.01
CA ILE A 108 -0.43 -17.70 18.75
C ILE A 108 -1.03 -18.49 19.90
N LYS A 109 -1.41 -19.74 19.69
CA LYS A 109 -2.02 -20.61 20.73
C LYS A 109 -1.07 -20.87 21.90
N ASN A 110 0.23 -20.93 21.65
CA ASN A 110 1.26 -21.18 22.68
C ASN A 110 1.80 -19.91 23.34
N ALA A 111 1.35 -18.71 22.89
CA ALA A 111 1.78 -17.46 23.44
C ALA A 111 1.23 -17.23 24.84
N GLN A 112 2.04 -16.68 25.74
CA GLN A 112 1.63 -16.29 27.08
C GLN A 112 1.20 -14.81 27.14
N LYS A 113 1.79 -13.99 26.28
CA LYS A 113 1.54 -12.55 26.21
C LYS A 113 1.46 -12.10 24.73
N PRO A 114 0.48 -12.60 23.97
CA PRO A 114 0.32 -12.21 22.59
C PRO A 114 -0.11 -10.74 22.47
N LEU A 115 0.29 -10.09 21.38
CA LEU A 115 -0.08 -8.71 21.07
C LEU A 115 -0.35 -8.58 19.57
N ILE A 116 -1.46 -7.96 19.20
CA ILE A 116 -1.77 -7.62 17.81
C ILE A 116 -1.32 -6.19 17.52
N ILE A 117 -0.57 -5.98 16.43
CA ILE A 117 -0.27 -4.65 15.87
C ILE A 117 -1.03 -4.50 14.56
N LEU A 118 -1.97 -3.54 14.54
CA LEU A 118 -2.78 -3.23 13.37
C LEU A 118 -2.14 -2.11 12.56
N GLY A 119 -1.94 -2.34 11.29
CA GLY A 119 -1.34 -1.36 10.39
C GLY A 119 -2.24 -0.91 9.25
N LYS A 120 -1.72 0.00 8.46
CA LYS A 120 -2.38 0.60 7.31
C LYS A 120 -2.91 -0.43 6.30
N GLY A 121 -2.21 -1.56 6.12
CA GLY A 121 -2.62 -2.63 5.19
C GLY A 121 -3.96 -3.24 5.58
N ALA A 122 -4.20 -3.47 6.88
CA ALA A 122 -5.48 -3.96 7.38
C ALA A 122 -6.64 -2.98 7.07
N ALA A 123 -6.40 -1.67 7.24
CA ALA A 123 -7.39 -0.65 6.90
C ALA A 123 -7.67 -0.57 5.40
N TYR A 124 -6.64 -0.63 4.56
CA TYR A 124 -6.83 -0.64 3.11
C TYR A 124 -7.59 -1.86 2.59
N ASP A 125 -7.42 -2.99 3.25
CA ASP A 125 -8.09 -4.23 2.85
C ASP A 125 -9.47 -4.38 3.47
N GLN A 126 -9.92 -3.37 4.23
CA GLN A 126 -11.26 -3.31 4.86
C GLN A 126 -11.54 -4.54 5.74
N THR A 127 -10.58 -4.88 6.62
CA THR A 127 -10.62 -6.09 7.44
C THR A 127 -11.26 -5.88 8.81
N GLU A 128 -12.07 -4.84 8.99
CA GLU A 128 -12.66 -4.45 10.28
C GLU A 128 -13.38 -5.62 10.96
N LYS A 129 -14.24 -6.30 10.22
CA LYS A 129 -15.05 -7.41 10.75
C LYS A 129 -14.17 -8.57 11.22
N GLN A 130 -13.19 -8.97 10.39
CA GLN A 130 -12.31 -10.09 10.70
C GLN A 130 -11.41 -9.80 11.90
N VAL A 131 -10.87 -8.58 11.98
CA VAL A 131 -10.00 -8.18 13.09
C VAL A 131 -10.78 -8.03 14.39
N GLN A 132 -11.99 -7.44 14.34
CA GLN A 132 -12.88 -7.36 15.52
C GLN A 132 -13.27 -8.75 16.00
N GLN A 133 -13.60 -9.66 15.08
CA GLN A 133 -13.92 -11.05 15.43
C GLN A 133 -12.72 -11.74 16.09
N LEU A 134 -11.52 -11.62 15.50
CA LEU A 134 -10.30 -12.20 16.06
C LEU A 134 -10.05 -11.72 17.49
N VAL A 135 -10.16 -10.42 17.75
CA VAL A 135 -9.96 -9.85 19.08
C VAL A 135 -11.06 -10.31 20.04
N ALA A 136 -12.32 -10.36 19.61
CA ALA A 136 -13.44 -10.80 20.45
C ALA A 136 -13.34 -12.29 20.84
N GLU A 137 -12.88 -13.15 19.94
CA GLU A 137 -12.75 -14.59 20.20
C GLU A 137 -11.50 -14.94 21.01
N THR A 138 -10.41 -14.17 20.86
CA THR A 138 -9.12 -14.50 21.48
C THR A 138 -8.81 -13.67 22.72
N ASN A 139 -9.48 -12.53 22.92
CA ASN A 139 -9.17 -11.51 23.92
C ASN A 139 -7.72 -10.99 23.86
N ILE A 140 -7.03 -11.16 22.73
CA ILE A 140 -5.68 -10.66 22.55
C ILE A 140 -5.70 -9.13 22.48
N PRO A 141 -4.87 -8.43 23.28
CA PRO A 141 -4.78 -6.98 23.22
C PRO A 141 -4.23 -6.51 21.88
N PHE A 142 -4.68 -5.33 21.44
CA PHE A 142 -4.25 -4.76 20.17
C PHE A 142 -3.70 -3.34 20.29
N LEU A 143 -2.80 -3.00 19.38
CA LEU A 143 -2.24 -1.65 19.18
C LEU A 143 -2.51 -1.18 17.75
N PRO A 144 -3.35 -0.17 17.53
CA PRO A 144 -3.52 0.42 16.21
C PRO A 144 -2.36 1.39 15.93
N MET A 145 -1.74 1.24 14.77
CA MET A 145 -0.90 2.29 14.18
C MET A 145 -1.79 3.42 13.65
N SER A 146 -1.25 4.61 13.46
CA SER A 146 -2.01 5.82 13.13
C SER A 146 -3.03 5.64 12.00
N MET A 147 -2.68 4.91 10.94
CA MET A 147 -3.54 4.67 9.78
C MET A 147 -4.50 3.47 9.97
N ALA A 148 -4.44 2.78 11.10
CA ALA A 148 -5.32 1.67 11.45
C ALA A 148 -6.30 2.02 12.58
N LYS A 149 -6.27 3.26 13.08
CA LYS A 149 -7.27 3.74 14.03
C LYS A 149 -8.65 3.66 13.39
N GLY A 150 -9.61 3.19 14.18
CA GLY A 150 -10.98 2.99 13.72
C GLY A 150 -11.29 1.59 13.19
N LEU A 151 -10.30 0.72 12.94
CA LEU A 151 -10.55 -0.70 12.63
C LEU A 151 -11.25 -1.42 13.77
N ILE A 152 -10.84 -1.11 15.00
CA ILE A 152 -11.54 -1.48 16.24
C ILE A 152 -11.79 -0.17 16.97
N PRO A 153 -12.95 0.00 17.64
CA PRO A 153 -13.24 1.19 18.44
C PRO A 153 -12.15 1.48 19.48
N ASP A 154 -11.81 2.75 19.65
CA ASP A 154 -10.72 3.18 20.56
C ASP A 154 -11.05 2.90 22.03
N ASP A 155 -12.33 2.80 22.38
CA ASP A 155 -12.87 2.46 23.71
C ASP A 155 -12.95 0.95 23.97
N SER A 156 -12.49 0.13 23.06
CA SER A 156 -12.43 -1.32 23.25
C SER A 156 -11.63 -1.69 24.50
N PRO A 157 -12.14 -2.60 25.37
CA PRO A 157 -11.43 -3.05 26.58
C PRO A 157 -10.11 -3.78 26.25
N HIS A 158 -9.93 -4.22 25.02
CA HIS A 158 -8.70 -4.88 24.55
C HIS A 158 -7.66 -3.90 23.98
N SER A 159 -7.97 -2.59 23.97
CA SER A 159 -7.02 -1.59 23.46
C SER A 159 -5.82 -1.45 24.41
N ALA A 160 -4.63 -1.74 23.91
CA ALA A 160 -3.39 -1.56 24.65
C ALA A 160 -2.74 -0.20 24.39
N ALA A 161 -3.46 0.75 23.78
CA ALA A 161 -2.92 2.04 23.35
C ALA A 161 -2.30 2.85 24.52
N ALA A 162 -2.98 2.88 25.67
CA ALA A 162 -2.49 3.58 26.87
C ALA A 162 -1.25 2.90 27.50
N ALA A 163 -1.09 1.60 27.29
CA ALA A 163 0.02 0.79 27.82
C ALA A 163 1.02 0.37 26.73
N ARG A 164 1.10 1.11 25.61
CA ARG A 164 1.87 0.75 24.42
C ARG A 164 3.28 0.23 24.73
N SER A 165 4.09 1.01 25.44
CA SER A 165 5.47 0.63 25.72
C SER A 165 5.60 -0.60 26.60
N LEU A 166 4.67 -0.80 27.53
CA LEU A 166 4.61 -1.97 28.40
C LEU A 166 4.24 -3.21 27.59
N SER A 167 3.23 -3.10 26.75
CA SER A 167 2.74 -4.20 25.91
C SER A 167 3.81 -4.68 24.93
N LEU A 168 4.49 -3.76 24.24
CA LEU A 168 5.58 -4.09 23.32
C LEU A 168 6.74 -4.80 24.01
N ARG A 169 7.16 -4.32 25.20
CA ARG A 169 8.28 -4.92 25.95
C ARG A 169 7.98 -6.28 26.54
N ASN A 170 6.70 -6.58 26.80
CA ASN A 170 6.32 -7.83 27.47
C ASN A 170 5.77 -8.89 26.50
N ALA A 171 5.39 -8.53 25.28
CA ALA A 171 4.85 -9.46 24.32
C ALA A 171 5.88 -10.54 23.96
N ASP A 172 5.48 -11.80 24.02
CA ASP A 172 6.27 -12.95 23.57
C ASP A 172 5.97 -13.34 22.13
N VAL A 173 4.75 -13.04 21.65
CA VAL A 173 4.35 -13.19 20.25
C VAL A 173 3.66 -11.90 19.80
N VAL A 174 4.14 -11.32 18.71
CA VAL A 174 3.60 -10.11 18.09
C VAL A 174 3.01 -10.46 16.72
N ILE A 175 1.70 -10.28 16.61
CA ILE A 175 0.93 -10.55 15.39
C ILE A 175 0.83 -9.24 14.62
N VAL A 176 1.45 -9.18 13.43
CA VAL A 176 1.59 -7.96 12.63
C VAL A 176 0.60 -8.00 11.47
N ILE A 177 -0.58 -7.37 11.64
CA ILE A 177 -1.63 -7.38 10.63
C ILE A 177 -1.58 -6.08 9.80
N GLY A 178 -1.08 -6.19 8.58
CA GLY A 178 -0.99 -5.05 7.66
C GLY A 178 -0.06 -3.92 8.11
N ALA A 179 0.79 -4.15 9.11
CA ALA A 179 1.81 -3.23 9.59
C ALA A 179 3.19 -3.61 9.05
N ARG A 180 4.16 -2.73 9.26
CA ARG A 180 5.57 -2.96 8.98
C ARG A 180 6.38 -2.65 10.23
N LEU A 181 7.37 -3.48 10.52
CA LEU A 181 8.38 -3.19 11.52
C LEU A 181 9.34 -2.14 10.94
N ASN A 182 8.97 -0.88 11.06
CA ASN A 182 9.75 0.27 10.61
C ASN A 182 10.29 1.06 11.81
N TRP A 183 10.86 2.24 11.55
CA TRP A 183 11.43 3.11 12.59
C TRP A 183 10.44 3.46 13.71
N MET A 184 9.13 3.59 13.43
CA MET A 184 8.10 3.84 14.45
C MET A 184 7.91 2.68 15.44
N LEU A 185 8.32 1.49 15.03
CA LEU A 185 8.30 0.27 15.81
C LEU A 185 9.72 -0.23 16.10
N SER A 186 10.73 0.64 16.02
CA SER A 186 12.14 0.32 16.22
C SER A 186 12.56 -0.98 15.53
N TYR A 187 12.03 -1.24 14.34
CA TYR A 187 12.28 -2.42 13.52
C TYR A 187 12.00 -3.77 14.21
N GLY A 188 11.28 -3.77 15.33
CA GLY A 188 11.03 -4.95 16.16
C GLY A 188 12.10 -5.21 17.21
N ASP A 189 13.05 -4.30 17.38
CA ASP A 189 14.22 -4.50 18.21
C ASP A 189 14.02 -4.05 19.67
N ALA A 190 14.87 -4.61 20.56
CA ALA A 190 15.02 -4.13 21.93
C ALA A 190 15.67 -2.72 21.96
N PRO A 191 15.40 -1.91 22.97
CA PRO A 191 14.61 -2.18 24.18
C PRO A 191 13.11 -1.94 24.03
N GLN A 192 12.62 -1.56 22.84
CA GLN A 192 11.21 -1.27 22.63
C GLN A 192 10.38 -2.55 22.63
N PHE A 193 10.89 -3.62 22.05
CA PHE A 193 10.29 -4.95 22.07
C PHE A 193 11.01 -5.89 23.03
N ASN A 194 10.34 -6.96 23.43
CA ASN A 194 10.95 -8.08 24.09
C ASN A 194 12.03 -8.70 23.18
N PRO A 195 13.29 -8.85 23.62
CA PRO A 195 14.35 -9.40 22.78
C PRO A 195 14.11 -10.85 22.32
N HIS A 196 13.17 -11.55 22.95
CA HIS A 196 12.79 -12.91 22.59
C HIS A 196 11.42 -13.00 21.90
N ALA A 197 10.81 -11.86 21.56
CA ALA A 197 9.53 -11.83 20.86
C ALA A 197 9.61 -12.54 19.51
N LYS A 198 8.62 -13.35 19.22
CA LYS A 198 8.40 -13.95 17.90
C LYS A 198 7.38 -13.10 17.13
N PHE A 199 7.60 -12.95 15.82
CA PHE A 199 6.72 -12.18 14.96
C PHE A 199 5.99 -13.10 13.97
N VAL A 200 4.70 -12.80 13.77
CA VAL A 200 3.81 -13.49 12.83
C VAL A 200 3.19 -12.46 11.88
#